data_50a1dc7e8654b99bd01c59a97a1d633a
#
_entry.id   50a1dc7e8654b99bd01c59a97a1d633a
#
_cell.length_a   1.000
_cell.length_b   1.000
_cell.length_c   1.000
_cell.angle_alpha   90.00
_cell.angle_beta   90.00
_cell.angle_gamma   90.00
#
_symmetry.space_group_name_H-M   'P 1'
#
loop_
_entity.id
_entity.type
_entity.pdbx_description
1 polymer ?
#
loop_
_entity_poly.entity_id
_entity_poly.type
_entity_poly.pdbx_seq_one_letter_code
_entity_poly.pdbx_strand_id
1 'polypeptide(L)'
;MKVEKISHIGIAVASLQAATELYEALGLKIESTDEVKEQKVKVAFFPVGDTRIELLEATDPDSPIAKHIEKRGEGIHHIALKVDNIEEALGALKKTDIKLIDQEPRSGAHGSKVAFLHPKSTHRVLLELVEE
;
A
#
# COMPACT_ATOMS: atom_id res chain seq x y z
N MET A 1 6.20 -2.66 19.65
CA MET A 1 5.81 -2.16 18.31
C MET A 1 5.45 -0.69 18.39
N LYS A 2 6.01 0.10 17.51
CA LYS A 2 5.73 1.53 17.46
C LYS A 2 5.26 1.93 16.07
N VAL A 3 4.04 2.45 15.98
CA VAL A 3 3.53 3.05 14.75
C VAL A 3 3.93 4.52 14.77
N GLU A 4 4.68 4.95 13.77
CA GLU A 4 5.26 6.29 13.73
C GLU A 4 4.38 7.30 13.00
N LYS A 5 3.69 6.84 11.94
CA LYS A 5 2.83 7.71 11.13
C LYS A 5 2.08 6.87 10.11
N ILE A 6 1.13 7.51 9.42
CA ILE A 6 0.60 6.93 8.19
C ILE A 6 1.67 7.14 7.11
N SER A 7 2.20 6.04 6.59
CA SER A 7 3.20 6.11 5.52
C SER A 7 2.54 6.57 4.22
N HIS A 8 1.47 5.90 3.83
CA HIS A 8 0.78 6.22 2.59
C HIS A 8 -0.64 5.68 2.57
N ILE A 9 -1.42 6.20 1.63
CA ILE A 9 -2.73 5.69 1.26
C ILE A 9 -2.60 5.19 -0.17
N GLY A 10 -2.86 3.91 -0.39
CA GLY A 10 -2.81 3.30 -1.71
C GLY A 10 -4.17 3.36 -2.37
N ILE A 11 -4.20 3.87 -3.60
CA ILE A 11 -5.43 4.05 -4.39
C ILE A 11 -5.30 3.25 -5.68
N ALA A 12 -6.23 2.33 -5.90
CA ALA A 12 -6.27 1.54 -7.12
C ALA A 12 -6.93 2.34 -8.24
N VAL A 13 -6.24 2.46 -9.36
CA VAL A 13 -6.72 3.22 -10.52
C VAL A 13 -6.60 2.37 -11.79
N ALA A 14 -7.53 2.59 -12.72
CA ALA A 14 -7.49 1.90 -14.01
C ALA A 14 -6.41 2.46 -14.91
N SER A 15 -6.17 3.77 -14.86
CA SER A 15 -5.15 4.44 -15.65
C SER A 15 -4.29 5.33 -14.75
N LEU A 16 -3.04 4.96 -14.61
CA LEU A 16 -2.07 5.74 -13.84
C LEU A 16 -1.90 7.14 -14.40
N GLN A 17 -1.86 7.24 -15.73
CA GLN A 17 -1.71 8.52 -16.40
C GLN A 17 -2.88 9.45 -16.10
N ALA A 18 -4.11 8.98 -16.26
CA ALA A 18 -5.30 9.80 -16.01
C ALA A 18 -5.38 10.25 -14.56
N ALA A 19 -5.10 9.33 -13.63
CA ALA A 19 -5.11 9.65 -12.20
C ALA A 19 -3.99 10.63 -11.85
N THR A 20 -2.80 10.47 -12.41
CA THR A 20 -1.68 11.40 -12.20
C THR A 20 -2.07 12.81 -12.61
N GLU A 21 -2.73 12.96 -13.77
CA GLU A 21 -3.19 14.26 -14.24
C GLU A 21 -4.14 14.94 -13.25
N LEU A 22 -5.05 14.16 -12.63
CA LEU A 22 -5.95 14.70 -11.63
C LEU A 22 -5.18 15.25 -10.42
N TYR A 23 -4.26 14.45 -9.88
CA TYR A 23 -3.54 14.85 -8.68
C TYR A 23 -2.59 16.02 -8.94
N GLU A 24 -2.00 16.09 -10.13
CA GLU A 24 -1.21 17.25 -10.53
C GLU A 24 -2.07 18.49 -10.68
N ALA A 25 -3.28 18.36 -11.20
CA ALA A 25 -4.24 19.48 -11.29
C ALA A 25 -4.63 20.01 -9.93
N LEU A 26 -4.59 19.17 -8.88
CA LEU A 26 -4.84 19.59 -7.51
C LEU A 26 -3.63 20.30 -6.87
N GLY A 27 -2.54 20.42 -7.58
CA GLY A 27 -1.33 21.08 -7.10
C GLY A 27 -0.32 20.14 -6.47
N LEU A 28 -0.55 18.83 -6.49
CA LEU A 28 0.42 17.86 -6.00
C LEU A 28 1.47 17.58 -7.07
N LYS A 29 2.69 17.29 -6.63
CA LYS A 29 3.78 16.98 -7.54
C LYS A 29 4.16 15.52 -7.40
N ILE A 30 4.23 14.81 -8.52
CA ILE A 30 4.73 13.46 -8.52
C ILE A 30 6.21 13.46 -8.11
N GLU A 31 6.58 12.59 -7.18
CA GLU A 31 7.96 12.42 -6.75
C GLU A 31 8.69 11.44 -7.65
N SER A 32 8.05 10.32 -7.93
CA SER A 32 8.66 9.24 -8.69
C SER A 32 7.59 8.21 -9.08
N THR A 33 8.00 7.28 -9.93
CA THR A 33 7.23 6.09 -10.24
C THR A 33 8.11 4.87 -10.00
N ASP A 34 7.49 3.74 -9.75
CA ASP A 34 8.19 2.48 -9.58
C ASP A 34 7.31 1.34 -10.09
N GLU A 35 7.94 0.21 -10.38
CA GLU A 35 7.21 -0.99 -10.73
C GLU A 35 7.59 -2.08 -9.74
N VAL A 36 6.60 -2.58 -8.99
CA VAL A 36 6.80 -3.68 -8.05
C VAL A 36 6.40 -4.96 -8.79
N LYS A 37 7.39 -5.59 -9.44
CA LYS A 37 7.15 -6.73 -10.34
C LYS A 37 6.53 -7.92 -9.64
N GLU A 38 6.92 -8.17 -8.40
CA GLU A 38 6.38 -9.28 -7.62
C GLU A 38 4.88 -9.14 -7.38
N GLN A 39 4.40 -7.92 -7.28
CA GLN A 39 2.99 -7.61 -7.06
C GLN A 39 2.27 -7.22 -8.35
N LYS A 40 2.99 -7.15 -9.46
CA LYS A 40 2.45 -6.81 -10.78
C LYS A 40 1.72 -5.47 -10.76
N VAL A 41 2.39 -4.45 -10.24
CA VAL A 41 1.81 -3.12 -10.07
C VAL A 41 2.83 -2.04 -10.42
N LYS A 42 2.33 -0.97 -11.07
CA LYS A 42 3.04 0.30 -11.22
C LYS A 42 2.51 1.28 -10.21
N VAL A 43 3.40 2.03 -9.60
CA VAL A 43 3.07 2.96 -8.52
C VAL A 43 3.56 4.36 -8.88
N ALA A 44 2.70 5.36 -8.67
CA ALA A 44 3.09 6.75 -8.73
C ALA A 44 3.01 7.34 -7.32
N PHE A 45 4.06 8.03 -6.89
CA PHE A 45 4.21 8.55 -5.53
C PHE A 45 4.00 10.05 -5.50
N PHE A 46 3.03 10.50 -4.70
CA PHE A 46 2.72 11.91 -4.50
C PHE A 46 2.88 12.25 -3.01
N PRO A 47 3.96 12.95 -2.62
CA PRO A 47 4.10 13.39 -1.24
C PRO A 47 3.00 14.40 -0.87
N VAL A 48 2.45 14.24 0.34
CA VAL A 48 1.49 15.17 0.92
C VAL A 48 1.91 15.35 2.38
N GLY A 49 2.72 16.38 2.64
CA GLY A 49 3.35 16.52 3.95
C GLY A 49 4.25 15.32 4.24
N ASP A 50 4.08 14.72 5.40
CA ASP A 50 4.86 13.53 5.81
C ASP A 50 4.27 12.21 5.31
N THR A 51 3.17 12.28 4.58
CA THR A 51 2.46 11.11 4.05
C THR A 51 2.54 11.11 2.54
N ARG A 52 2.21 10.00 1.90
CA ARG A 52 2.12 9.93 0.44
C ARG A 52 0.77 9.37 0.02
N ILE A 53 0.31 9.85 -1.12
CA ILE A 53 -0.72 9.16 -1.89
C ILE A 53 0.02 8.33 -2.93
N GLU A 54 -0.30 7.05 -3.00
CA GLU A 54 0.30 6.13 -3.96
C GLU A 54 -0.79 5.62 -4.90
N LEU A 55 -0.64 5.95 -6.17
CA LEU A 55 -1.57 5.50 -7.20
C LEU A 55 -1.06 4.17 -7.76
N LEU A 56 -1.94 3.18 -7.83
CA LEU A 56 -1.57 1.80 -8.16
C LEU A 56 -2.32 1.36 -9.41
N GLU A 57 -1.58 1.00 -10.45
CA GLU A 57 -2.14 0.44 -11.67
C GLU A 57 -1.60 -0.97 -11.86
N ALA A 58 -2.50 -1.93 -12.12
CA ALA A 58 -2.10 -3.31 -12.38
C ALA A 58 -1.33 -3.42 -13.71
N THR A 59 -0.26 -4.22 -13.71
CA THR A 59 0.49 -4.51 -14.93
C THR A 59 0.06 -5.84 -15.57
N ASP A 60 -0.81 -6.59 -14.91
CA ASP A 60 -1.25 -7.91 -15.33
C ASP A 60 -2.62 -8.22 -14.73
N PRO A 61 -3.49 -8.96 -15.45
CA PRO A 61 -4.81 -9.34 -14.90
C PRO A 61 -4.74 -10.14 -13.59
N ASP A 62 -3.60 -10.80 -13.31
CA ASP A 62 -3.41 -11.53 -12.06
C ASP A 62 -3.02 -10.66 -10.88
N SER A 63 -2.78 -9.38 -11.12
CA SER A 63 -2.42 -8.45 -10.05
C SER A 63 -3.52 -8.33 -9.00
N PRO A 64 -3.19 -8.26 -7.70
CA PRO A 64 -4.18 -7.95 -6.67
C PRO A 64 -4.94 -6.66 -6.94
N ILE A 65 -4.30 -5.68 -7.59
CA ILE A 65 -4.95 -4.42 -7.95
C ILE A 65 -5.99 -4.64 -9.04
N ALA A 66 -5.69 -5.46 -10.06
CA ALA A 66 -6.65 -5.78 -11.10
C ALA A 66 -7.88 -6.48 -10.50
N LYS A 67 -7.65 -7.42 -9.58
CA LYS A 67 -8.74 -8.14 -8.91
C LYS A 67 -9.56 -7.22 -8.02
N HIS A 68 -8.92 -6.27 -7.36
CA HIS A 68 -9.62 -5.29 -6.53
C HIS A 68 -10.55 -4.42 -7.39
N ILE A 69 -10.06 -3.91 -8.51
CA ILE A 69 -10.86 -3.07 -9.41
C ILE A 69 -12.02 -3.87 -10.00
N GLU A 70 -11.79 -5.12 -10.35
CA GLU A 70 -12.85 -5.98 -10.88
C GLU A 70 -13.99 -6.17 -9.89
N LYS A 71 -13.67 -6.34 -8.61
CA LYS A 71 -14.66 -6.59 -7.56
C LYS A 71 -15.28 -5.33 -6.98
N ARG A 72 -14.50 -4.26 -6.85
CA ARG A 72 -14.88 -3.06 -6.08
C ARG A 72 -14.79 -1.76 -6.87
N GLY A 73 -14.21 -1.79 -8.07
CA GLY A 73 -13.96 -0.58 -8.84
C GLY A 73 -12.72 0.16 -8.33
N GLU A 74 -12.49 1.33 -8.91
CA GLU A 74 -11.40 2.21 -8.47
C GLU A 74 -11.67 2.75 -7.08
N GLY A 75 -10.63 3.03 -6.33
CA GLY A 75 -10.75 3.63 -5.01
C GLY A 75 -9.62 3.24 -4.08
N ILE A 76 -9.77 3.58 -2.81
CA ILE A 76 -8.76 3.27 -1.81
C ILE A 76 -8.59 1.75 -1.72
N HIS A 77 -7.34 1.31 -1.84
CA HIS A 77 -6.98 -0.10 -1.73
C HIS A 77 -6.47 -0.44 -0.33
N HIS A 78 -5.59 0.38 0.22
CA HIS A 78 -5.03 0.11 1.55
C HIS A 78 -4.53 1.38 2.22
N ILE A 79 -4.32 1.27 3.53
CA ILE A 79 -3.67 2.29 4.35
C ILE A 79 -2.43 1.64 4.95
N ALA A 80 -1.28 2.30 4.79
CA ALA A 80 -0.02 1.79 5.31
C ALA A 80 0.44 2.58 6.52
N LEU A 81 0.79 1.85 7.57
CA LEU A 81 1.31 2.41 8.81
C LEU A 81 2.80 2.13 8.88
N LYS A 82 3.57 3.19 9.07
CA LYS A 82 5.02 3.04 9.22
C LYS A 82 5.34 2.57 10.63
N VAL A 83 6.12 1.48 10.71
CA VAL A 83 6.61 0.95 11.98
C VAL A 83 8.13 1.02 12.03
N ASP A 84 8.67 1.08 13.23
CA ASP A 84 10.11 1.17 13.45
C ASP A 84 10.83 -0.16 13.14
N ASN A 85 10.17 -1.28 13.42
CA ASN A 85 10.75 -2.61 13.19
C ASN A 85 9.61 -3.58 12.83
N ILE A 86 9.55 -3.98 11.58
CA ILE A 86 8.43 -4.79 11.08
C ILE A 86 8.48 -6.23 11.60
N GLU A 87 9.67 -6.81 11.76
CA GLU A 87 9.79 -8.16 12.33
C GLU A 87 9.28 -8.19 13.76
N GLU A 88 9.62 -7.19 14.56
CA GLU A 88 9.14 -7.06 15.93
C GLU A 88 7.63 -6.85 15.96
N ALA A 89 7.11 -6.01 15.06
CA ALA A 89 5.68 -5.77 14.95
C ALA A 89 4.92 -7.04 14.64
N LEU A 90 5.37 -7.81 13.65
CA LEU A 90 4.75 -9.08 13.30
C LEU A 90 4.84 -10.09 14.45
N GLY A 91 5.98 -10.13 15.13
CA GLY A 91 6.15 -11.01 16.30
C GLY A 91 5.16 -10.69 17.41
N ALA A 92 4.93 -9.41 17.66
CA ALA A 92 3.95 -8.98 18.66
C ALA A 92 2.52 -9.34 18.24
N LEU A 93 2.18 -9.14 16.97
CA LEU A 93 0.84 -9.44 16.45
C LEU A 93 0.54 -10.94 16.44
N LYS A 94 1.55 -11.79 16.24
CA LYS A 94 1.37 -13.25 16.29
C LYS A 94 0.94 -13.75 17.66
N LYS A 95 1.15 -12.96 18.70
CA LYS A 95 0.71 -13.30 20.06
C LYS A 95 -0.73 -12.88 20.34
N THR A 96 -1.40 -12.29 19.38
CA THR A 96 -2.79 -11.83 19.48
C THR A 96 -3.66 -12.65 18.54
N ASP A 97 -4.97 -12.37 18.55
CA ASP A 97 -5.93 -13.01 17.65
C ASP A 97 -5.98 -12.35 16.27
N ILE A 98 -5.17 -11.31 16.05
CA ILE A 98 -5.13 -10.60 14.77
C ILE A 98 -4.55 -11.52 13.70
N LYS A 99 -5.33 -11.72 12.64
CA LYS A 99 -4.88 -12.55 11.52
C LYS A 99 -4.00 -11.76 10.58
N LEU A 100 -2.90 -12.37 10.18
CA LEU A 100 -1.94 -11.76 9.25
C LEU A 100 -2.10 -12.42 7.88
N ILE A 101 -2.07 -11.61 6.82
CA ILE A 101 -1.91 -12.14 5.47
C ILE A 101 -0.47 -12.60 5.30
N ASP A 102 0.47 -11.77 5.76
CA ASP A 102 1.90 -12.08 5.68
C ASP A 102 2.44 -12.39 7.07
N GLN A 103 3.00 -13.59 7.21
CA GLN A 103 3.66 -14.00 8.46
C GLN A 103 5.06 -13.41 8.56
N GLU A 104 5.66 -13.08 7.41
CA GLU A 104 6.97 -12.47 7.32
C GLU A 104 6.93 -11.32 6.31
N PRO A 105 7.84 -10.34 6.44
CA PRO A 105 7.85 -9.19 5.52
C PRO A 105 8.15 -9.61 4.09
N ARG A 106 7.54 -8.87 3.16
CA ARG A 106 7.83 -8.94 1.73
C ARG A 106 8.49 -7.65 1.27
N SER A 107 9.12 -7.70 0.11
CA SER A 107 9.67 -6.50 -0.51
C SER A 107 8.55 -5.61 -1.02
N GLY A 108 8.63 -4.33 -0.68
CA GLY A 108 7.76 -3.30 -1.20
C GLY A 108 8.51 -2.34 -2.12
N ALA A 109 7.87 -1.22 -2.45
CA ALA A 109 8.47 -0.21 -3.30
C ALA A 109 9.67 0.44 -2.60
N HIS A 110 10.67 0.87 -3.38
CA HIS A 110 11.85 1.60 -2.91
C HIS A 110 12.62 0.87 -1.81
N GLY A 111 12.68 -0.45 -1.89
CA GLY A 111 13.44 -1.23 -0.92
C GLY A 111 12.82 -1.36 0.45
N SER A 112 11.56 -0.96 0.61
CA SER A 112 10.85 -1.11 1.88
C SER A 112 10.52 -2.56 2.18
N LYS A 113 10.18 -2.83 3.44
CA LYS A 113 9.64 -4.13 3.87
C LYS A 113 8.19 -3.91 4.24
N VAL A 114 7.32 -4.77 3.74
CA VAL A 114 5.88 -4.63 3.94
C VAL A 114 5.24 -5.93 4.41
N ALA A 115 4.13 -5.82 5.12
CA ALA A 115 3.32 -6.96 5.51
C ALA A 115 1.87 -6.51 5.69
N PHE A 116 0.93 -7.32 5.22
CA PHE A 116 -0.48 -7.00 5.31
C PHE A 116 -1.18 -7.76 6.42
N LEU A 117 -2.10 -7.09 7.11
CA LEU A 117 -3.01 -7.70 8.06
C LEU A 117 -4.29 -8.12 7.32
N HIS A 118 -4.90 -9.20 7.78
CA HIS A 118 -6.11 -9.70 7.15
C HIS A 118 -7.32 -8.80 7.48
N PRO A 119 -8.11 -8.39 6.47
CA PRO A 119 -9.26 -7.49 6.69
C PRO A 119 -10.30 -7.99 7.69
N LYS A 120 -10.39 -9.29 7.92
CA LYS A 120 -11.29 -9.85 8.94
C LYS A 120 -10.92 -9.37 10.35
N SER A 121 -9.65 -9.07 10.60
CA SER A 121 -9.19 -8.64 11.92
C SER A 121 -9.12 -7.13 12.05
N THR A 122 -9.33 -6.38 10.96
CA THR A 122 -9.14 -4.93 10.92
C THR A 122 -10.40 -4.18 10.49
N HIS A 123 -11.54 -4.77 10.72
CA HIS A 123 -12.84 -4.16 10.36
C HIS A 123 -12.94 -3.81 8.88
N ARG A 124 -12.45 -4.70 8.02
CA ARG A 124 -12.50 -4.61 6.56
C ARG A 124 -11.60 -3.56 5.94
N VAL A 125 -10.69 -3.00 6.71
CA VAL A 125 -9.66 -2.10 6.15
C VAL A 125 -8.41 -2.92 5.88
N LEU A 126 -7.93 -2.91 4.65
CA LEU A 126 -6.65 -3.56 4.36
C LEU A 126 -5.54 -2.68 4.91
N LEU A 127 -4.97 -3.11 6.03
CA LEU A 127 -3.87 -2.40 6.67
C LEU A 127 -2.54 -3.04 6.28
N GLU A 128 -1.61 -2.19 5.91
CA GLU A 128 -0.23 -2.57 5.62
C GLU A 128 0.67 -2.04 6.72
N LEU A 129 1.62 -2.84 7.15
CA LEU A 129 2.73 -2.35 7.96
C LEU A 129 3.92 -2.16 7.02
N VAL A 130 4.65 -1.07 7.18
CA VAL A 130 5.81 -0.79 6.35
C VAL A 130 6.97 -0.28 7.18
N GLU A 131 8.15 -0.85 6.91
CA GLU A 131 9.41 -0.36 7.43
C GLU A 131 10.17 0.22 6.26
N GLU A 132 10.40 1.50 6.32
CA GLU A 132 11.08 2.25 5.25
C GLU A 132 12.55 2.47 5.55
#